data_6a928183896b7370674f5712f63864ba
#
_entry.id   6a928183896b7370674f5712f63864ba
#
_cell.length_a   1.000
_cell.length_b   1.000
_cell.length_c   1.000
_cell.angle_alpha   90.00
_cell.angle_beta   90.00
_cell.angle_gamma   90.00
#
_symmetry.space_group_name_H-M   'P 1'
#
loop_
_entity.id
_entity.type
_entity.pdbx_description
1 polymer ?
#
loop_
_entity_poly.entity_id
_entity_poly.type
_entity_poly.pdbx_seq_one_letter_code
_entity_poly.pdbx_strand_id
1 'polypeptide(L)'
;MQLKSYEMLKKDPSFKKIIFLVLLSVIVIGVILAIIPWQQTIDGYGDVTTLSPSERQQNISAPIGGRLGKWYVFEGDSVKKDDPIVEVLDLDPEVVSRLEEEKAAIELGIKSVKLAIKNAKNNIDRHKYLVDKGASTQRVYEQAQLEMVNYTKDLAKANVDLAKVKVQIARQQSRLVKAPTDGVIVDRIHGLGGVIVKDTDVLATIVPDSKSRIVELWINSMDVPLVKVGDKVMLQFEGWPAVQFSGWPQVAIGTFEGEVIFISPQNNAQGQFKIFVKQSGKREWPSPDVLRLGTKVHGWVLLNNVSLGYELWRRYNGFPINLNSSQLRIGIKKSQPVEKPATIKEQVQKQPSNIK
;
A
#
# COMPACT_ATOMS: atom_id res chain seq x y z
N MET A 1 -26.82 -46.62 -75.30
CA MET A 1 -27.46 -45.91 -74.22
C MET A 1 -26.42 -45.04 -73.57
N GLN A 2 -26.16 -43.83 -74.09
CA GLN A 2 -25.15 -42.91 -73.51
C GLN A 2 -25.81 -42.20 -72.34
N LEU A 3 -25.15 -42.29 -71.17
CA LEU A 3 -25.64 -41.75 -69.90
C LEU A 3 -25.72 -40.22 -70.01
N LYS A 4 -26.94 -39.68 -70.05
CA LYS A 4 -27.25 -38.24 -69.97
C LYS A 4 -26.56 -37.50 -68.81
N SER A 5 -26.03 -38.23 -67.82
CA SER A 5 -25.29 -37.68 -66.70
C SER A 5 -23.91 -37.11 -67.09
N TYR A 6 -23.33 -37.53 -68.23
CA TYR A 6 -22.00 -37.02 -68.64
C TYR A 6 -22.07 -35.69 -69.38
N GLU A 7 -23.25 -35.30 -69.92
CA GLU A 7 -23.46 -33.99 -70.57
C GLU A 7 -23.65 -32.85 -69.53
N MET A 8 -24.14 -33.18 -68.34
CA MET A 8 -24.29 -32.20 -67.27
C MET A 8 -22.94 -31.77 -66.66
N LEU A 9 -21.87 -32.48 -66.94
CA LEU A 9 -20.51 -32.14 -66.52
C LEU A 9 -19.72 -31.32 -67.56
N LYS A 10 -20.32 -30.95 -68.70
CA LYS A 10 -19.77 -29.95 -69.63
C LYS A 10 -19.81 -28.62 -68.92
N LYS A 11 -18.68 -28.28 -68.30
CA LYS A 11 -18.40 -27.05 -67.60
C LYS A 11 -18.91 -25.85 -68.39
N ASP A 12 -20.00 -25.25 -67.92
CA ASP A 12 -20.45 -23.95 -68.40
C ASP A 12 -19.29 -22.96 -68.33
N PRO A 13 -19.01 -22.16 -69.34
CA PRO A 13 -17.97 -21.15 -69.35
C PRO A 13 -18.17 -20.13 -68.19
N SER A 14 -19.36 -20.03 -67.63
CA SER A 14 -19.71 -19.27 -66.45
C SER A 14 -19.04 -19.80 -65.21
N PHE A 15 -18.81 -21.12 -65.03
CA PHE A 15 -18.23 -21.72 -63.88
C PHE A 15 -16.74 -21.35 -63.72
N LYS A 16 -16.01 -21.27 -64.83
CA LYS A 16 -14.62 -20.79 -64.85
C LYS A 16 -14.51 -19.31 -64.43
N LYS A 17 -15.46 -18.48 -64.86
CA LYS A 17 -15.54 -17.07 -64.49
C LYS A 17 -15.84 -16.90 -63.01
N ILE A 18 -16.74 -17.70 -62.43
CA ILE A 18 -17.07 -17.69 -61.02
C ILE A 18 -15.85 -18.09 -60.19
N ILE A 19 -15.16 -19.19 -60.54
CA ILE A 19 -13.92 -19.61 -59.83
C ILE A 19 -12.84 -18.51 -59.89
N PHE A 20 -12.64 -17.91 -61.09
CA PHE A 20 -11.68 -16.82 -61.23
C PHE A 20 -12.05 -15.62 -60.35
N LEU A 21 -13.34 -15.25 -60.28
CA LEU A 21 -13.83 -14.14 -59.47
C LEU A 21 -13.67 -14.41 -57.97
N VAL A 22 -13.92 -15.65 -57.53
CA VAL A 22 -13.70 -16.07 -56.12
C VAL A 22 -12.20 -16.04 -55.81
N LEU A 23 -11.35 -16.55 -56.68
CA LEU A 23 -9.90 -16.56 -56.47
C LEU A 23 -9.32 -15.14 -56.46
N LEU A 24 -9.80 -14.27 -57.35
CA LEU A 24 -9.46 -12.85 -57.34
C LEU A 24 -9.91 -12.17 -56.06
N SER A 25 -11.12 -12.44 -55.57
CA SER A 25 -11.62 -11.87 -54.30
C SER A 25 -10.77 -12.30 -53.11
N VAL A 26 -10.34 -13.57 -53.04
CA VAL A 26 -9.44 -14.06 -51.97
C VAL A 26 -8.09 -13.34 -52.00
N ILE A 27 -7.52 -13.15 -53.21
CA ILE A 27 -6.26 -12.41 -53.38
C ILE A 27 -6.44 -10.95 -52.93
N VAL A 28 -7.52 -10.28 -53.34
CA VAL A 28 -7.82 -8.89 -52.95
C VAL A 28 -7.99 -8.78 -51.45
N ILE A 29 -8.72 -9.69 -50.81
CA ILE A 29 -8.89 -9.74 -49.37
C ILE A 29 -7.53 -9.95 -48.69
N GLY A 30 -6.69 -10.87 -49.17
CA GLY A 30 -5.34 -11.11 -48.66
C GLY A 30 -4.45 -9.86 -48.71
N VAL A 31 -4.49 -9.11 -49.81
CA VAL A 31 -3.76 -7.86 -49.97
C VAL A 31 -4.28 -6.79 -49.02
N ILE A 32 -5.59 -6.66 -48.89
CA ILE A 32 -6.24 -5.73 -47.96
C ILE A 32 -5.78 -6.03 -46.51
N LEU A 33 -5.86 -7.30 -46.11
CA LEU A 33 -5.43 -7.73 -44.75
C LEU A 33 -3.93 -7.49 -44.51
N ALA A 34 -3.08 -7.56 -45.53
CA ALA A 34 -1.64 -7.31 -45.41
C ALA A 34 -1.30 -5.81 -45.27
N ILE A 35 -2.12 -4.91 -45.84
CA ILE A 35 -1.86 -3.47 -45.90
C ILE A 35 -2.49 -2.71 -44.73
N ILE A 36 -3.66 -3.16 -44.25
CA ILE A 36 -4.39 -2.45 -43.20
C ILE A 36 -3.57 -2.47 -41.89
N PRO A 37 -3.17 -1.29 -41.36
CA PRO A 37 -2.47 -1.22 -40.08
C PRO A 37 -3.41 -1.53 -38.93
N TRP A 38 -2.95 -2.35 -38.00
CA TRP A 38 -3.64 -2.69 -36.76
C TRP A 38 -2.75 -2.37 -35.56
N GLN A 39 -3.23 -1.51 -34.67
CA GLN A 39 -2.54 -1.22 -33.41
C GLN A 39 -2.79 -2.37 -32.43
N GLN A 40 -1.73 -3.06 -32.03
CA GLN A 40 -1.81 -4.01 -30.92
C GLN A 40 -2.01 -3.27 -29.60
N THR A 41 -2.87 -3.80 -28.75
CA THR A 41 -3.17 -3.22 -27.43
C THR A 41 -3.21 -4.30 -26.36
N ILE A 42 -2.84 -3.91 -25.15
CA ILE A 42 -3.02 -4.72 -23.95
C ILE A 42 -4.06 -4.04 -23.08
N ASP A 43 -5.07 -4.81 -22.70
CA ASP A 43 -6.14 -4.33 -21.83
C ASP A 43 -5.71 -4.37 -20.37
N GLY A 44 -6.03 -3.32 -19.62
CA GLY A 44 -5.83 -3.23 -18.20
C GLY A 44 -7.02 -2.57 -17.51
N TYR A 45 -7.31 -3.00 -16.30
CA TYR A 45 -8.36 -2.44 -15.46
C TYR A 45 -7.77 -1.97 -14.15
N GLY A 46 -8.28 -0.88 -13.63
CA GLY A 46 -7.76 -0.33 -12.39
C GLY A 46 -8.49 0.89 -11.90
N ASP A 47 -7.78 1.71 -11.16
CA ASP A 47 -8.36 2.84 -10.44
C ASP A 47 -7.49 4.09 -10.57
N VAL A 48 -8.14 5.25 -10.41
CA VAL A 48 -7.44 6.52 -10.20
C VAL A 48 -6.87 6.55 -8.79
N THR A 49 -5.59 6.84 -8.68
CA THR A 49 -4.87 6.91 -7.40
C THR A 49 -3.88 8.08 -7.38
N THR A 50 -3.07 8.16 -6.36
CA THR A 50 -1.95 9.11 -6.25
C THR A 50 -0.62 8.37 -6.22
N LEU A 51 0.44 9.01 -6.68
CA LEU A 51 1.79 8.42 -6.66
C LEU A 51 2.31 8.29 -5.23
N SER A 52 2.14 9.35 -4.43
CA SER A 52 2.60 9.38 -3.05
C SER A 52 1.65 8.59 -2.12
N PRO A 53 2.17 7.64 -1.33
CA PRO A 53 1.36 6.96 -0.31
C PRO A 53 0.74 7.94 0.72
N SER A 54 1.40 9.05 1.01
CA SER A 54 0.92 10.08 1.95
C SER A 54 -0.29 10.86 1.43
N GLU A 55 -0.55 10.81 0.13
CA GLU A 55 -1.70 11.45 -0.51
C GLU A 55 -2.90 10.50 -0.68
N ARG A 56 -2.75 9.25 -0.24
CA ARG A 56 -3.85 8.26 -0.22
C ARG A 56 -4.68 8.44 1.04
N GLN A 57 -5.85 7.82 1.02
CA GLN A 57 -6.72 7.71 2.18
C GLN A 57 -5.95 7.21 3.41
N GLN A 58 -6.08 7.92 4.54
CA GLN A 58 -5.41 7.63 5.79
C GLN A 58 -6.42 7.44 6.91
N ASN A 59 -6.15 6.47 7.77
CA ASN A 59 -6.93 6.26 8.97
C ASN A 59 -6.36 7.10 10.12
N ILE A 60 -7.23 7.80 10.83
CA ILE A 60 -6.93 8.54 12.05
C ILE A 60 -7.31 7.63 13.22
N SER A 61 -6.32 7.18 13.97
CA SER A 61 -6.52 6.23 15.07
C SER A 61 -6.45 6.90 16.43
N ALA A 62 -7.08 6.28 17.42
CA ALA A 62 -7.02 6.71 18.81
C ALA A 62 -5.58 6.58 19.36
N PRO A 63 -5.00 7.65 19.92
CA PRO A 63 -3.66 7.60 20.52
C PRO A 63 -3.64 6.94 21.91
N ILE A 64 -4.80 6.85 22.54
CA ILE A 64 -5.04 6.21 23.85
C ILE A 64 -6.41 5.55 23.86
N GLY A 65 -6.55 4.53 24.69
CA GLY A 65 -7.88 3.99 25.01
C GLY A 65 -8.65 4.97 25.91
N GLY A 66 -9.95 5.14 25.63
CA GLY A 66 -10.75 6.08 26.38
C GLY A 66 -12.19 6.15 25.88
N ARG A 67 -12.93 7.14 26.37
CA ARG A 67 -14.27 7.47 25.90
C ARG A 67 -14.21 8.59 24.88
N LEU A 68 -14.91 8.47 23.76
CA LEU A 68 -15.04 9.56 22.81
C LEU A 68 -15.79 10.74 23.47
N GLY A 69 -15.18 11.88 23.44
CA GLY A 69 -15.71 13.15 23.89
C GLY A 69 -16.39 13.90 22.75
N LYS A 70 -16.03 15.18 22.61
CA LYS A 70 -16.60 16.08 21.59
C LYS A 70 -15.93 15.84 20.24
N TRP A 71 -16.77 15.71 19.20
CA TRP A 71 -16.36 15.78 17.80
C TRP A 71 -16.33 17.25 17.35
N TYR A 72 -15.30 17.63 16.64
CA TYR A 72 -15.12 18.98 16.08
C TYR A 72 -15.40 19.03 14.58
N VAL A 73 -15.49 17.85 13.94
CA VAL A 73 -15.69 17.71 12.49
C VAL A 73 -16.82 16.72 12.19
N PHE A 74 -17.42 16.89 11.01
CA PHE A 74 -18.40 16.00 10.43
C PHE A 74 -17.85 15.35 9.16
N GLU A 75 -18.54 14.32 8.71
CA GLU A 75 -18.25 13.72 7.39
C GLU A 75 -18.52 14.75 6.29
N GLY A 76 -17.57 14.88 5.38
CA GLY A 76 -17.58 15.91 4.33
C GLY A 76 -16.87 17.19 4.69
N ASP A 77 -16.48 17.41 5.95
CA ASP A 77 -15.75 18.63 6.33
C ASP A 77 -14.32 18.62 5.78
N SER A 78 -13.89 19.77 5.28
CA SER A 78 -12.51 20.04 4.90
C SER A 78 -11.73 20.50 6.14
N VAL A 79 -10.61 19.85 6.43
CA VAL A 79 -9.72 20.13 7.57
C VAL A 79 -8.33 20.46 7.10
N LYS A 80 -7.64 21.29 7.86
CA LYS A 80 -6.21 21.55 7.71
C LYS A 80 -5.41 20.68 8.66
N LYS A 81 -4.15 20.51 8.34
CA LYS A 81 -3.21 19.86 9.25
C LYS A 81 -3.24 20.50 10.63
N ASP A 82 -3.23 19.66 11.67
CA ASP A 82 -3.31 20.03 13.09
C ASP A 82 -4.70 20.55 13.56
N ASP A 83 -5.71 20.62 12.70
CA ASP A 83 -7.08 20.91 13.13
C ASP A 83 -7.61 19.82 14.07
N PRO A 84 -8.41 20.20 15.10
CA PRO A 84 -8.98 19.26 16.03
C PRO A 84 -10.06 18.40 15.35
N ILE A 85 -9.99 17.09 15.53
CA ILE A 85 -10.94 16.11 14.97
C ILE A 85 -11.90 15.64 16.06
N VAL A 86 -11.38 15.05 17.12
CA VAL A 86 -12.16 14.48 18.22
C VAL A 86 -11.34 14.50 19.51
N GLU A 87 -12.02 14.67 20.61
CA GLU A 87 -11.43 14.52 21.93
C GLU A 87 -11.62 13.08 22.43
N VAL A 88 -10.55 12.47 22.93
CA VAL A 88 -10.61 11.17 23.63
C VAL A 88 -10.42 11.43 25.11
N LEU A 89 -11.43 11.18 25.90
CA LEU A 89 -11.40 11.33 27.37
C LEU A 89 -10.88 10.04 27.99
N ASP A 90 -9.92 10.17 28.90
CA ASP A 90 -9.44 9.02 29.67
C ASP A 90 -10.58 8.42 30.50
N LEU A 91 -10.55 7.11 30.70
CA LEU A 91 -11.50 6.40 31.56
C LEU A 91 -11.28 6.72 33.04
N ASP A 92 -10.05 7.09 33.41
CA ASP A 92 -9.68 7.49 34.77
C ASP A 92 -9.14 8.93 34.77
N PRO A 93 -9.95 9.92 35.13
CA PRO A 93 -9.55 11.32 35.11
C PRO A 93 -8.43 11.65 36.10
N GLU A 94 -8.17 10.80 37.10
CA GLU A 94 -7.15 11.02 38.12
C GLU A 94 -5.77 10.48 37.75
N VAL A 95 -5.64 9.72 36.66
CA VAL A 95 -4.35 9.15 36.25
C VAL A 95 -3.29 10.20 36.05
N VAL A 96 -3.61 11.32 35.42
CA VAL A 96 -2.63 12.40 35.19
C VAL A 96 -2.17 13.00 36.50
N SER A 97 -3.07 13.25 37.45
CA SER A 97 -2.75 13.79 38.76
C SER A 97 -1.82 12.84 39.51
N ARG A 98 -2.13 11.55 39.55
CA ARG A 98 -1.28 10.52 40.18
C ARG A 98 0.12 10.44 39.55
N LEU A 99 0.21 10.51 38.23
CA LEU A 99 1.50 10.52 37.52
C LEU A 99 2.31 11.80 37.79
N GLU A 100 1.64 12.96 37.96
CA GLU A 100 2.31 14.20 38.33
C GLU A 100 2.84 14.16 39.79
N GLU A 101 2.09 13.56 40.71
CA GLU A 101 2.57 13.32 42.08
C GLU A 101 3.76 12.35 42.09
N GLU A 102 3.70 11.27 41.34
CA GLU A 102 4.83 10.33 41.20
C GLU A 102 6.07 11.04 40.62
N LYS A 103 5.90 11.86 39.56
CA LYS A 103 6.97 12.67 39.01
C LYS A 103 7.60 13.59 40.06
N ALA A 104 6.76 14.28 40.84
CA ALA A 104 7.24 15.18 41.89
C ALA A 104 8.05 14.44 42.98
N ALA A 105 7.61 13.24 43.38
CA ALA A 105 8.33 12.38 44.32
C ALA A 105 9.69 11.94 43.76
N ILE A 106 9.76 11.54 42.51
CA ILE A 106 11.01 11.15 41.85
C ILE A 106 11.96 12.37 41.74
N GLU A 107 11.45 13.55 41.37
CA GLU A 107 12.27 14.79 41.31
C GLU A 107 12.84 15.18 42.66
N LEU A 108 12.08 15.00 43.75
CA LEU A 108 12.57 15.18 45.10
C LEU A 108 13.67 14.17 45.46
N GLY A 109 13.48 12.90 45.07
CA GLY A 109 14.48 11.84 45.20
C GLY A 109 15.79 12.19 44.47
N ILE A 110 15.68 12.65 43.21
CA ILE A 110 16.84 13.12 42.43
C ILE A 110 17.60 14.26 43.17
N LYS A 111 16.85 15.21 43.74
CA LYS A 111 17.45 16.31 44.49
C LYS A 111 18.22 15.80 45.70
N SER A 112 17.67 14.84 46.44
CA SER A 112 18.31 14.21 47.61
C SER A 112 19.55 13.43 47.21
N VAL A 113 19.53 12.64 46.15
CA VAL A 113 20.69 11.89 45.65
C VAL A 113 21.79 12.85 45.15
N LYS A 114 21.44 13.95 44.47
CA LYS A 114 22.42 14.97 44.07
C LYS A 114 23.13 15.60 45.28
N LEU A 115 22.42 15.82 46.39
CA LEU A 115 23.01 16.29 47.63
C LEU A 115 23.95 15.24 48.22
N ALA A 116 23.55 13.95 48.19
CA ALA A 116 24.41 12.85 48.66
C ALA A 116 25.70 12.76 47.83
N ILE A 117 25.61 12.90 46.49
CA ILE A 117 26.79 12.95 45.60
C ILE A 117 27.71 14.11 45.96
N LYS A 118 27.14 15.30 46.21
CA LYS A 118 27.95 16.46 46.63
C LYS A 118 28.69 16.18 47.96
N ASN A 119 28.01 15.56 48.93
CA ASN A 119 28.62 15.20 50.22
C ASN A 119 29.68 14.10 50.05
N ALA A 120 29.40 13.08 49.24
CA ALA A 120 30.36 12.01 48.92
C ALA A 120 31.62 12.57 48.23
N LYS A 121 31.45 13.54 47.30
CA LYS A 121 32.58 14.22 46.69
C LYS A 121 33.47 14.95 47.72
N ASN A 122 32.86 15.71 48.61
CA ASN A 122 33.58 16.40 49.68
C ASN A 122 34.29 15.38 50.60
N ASN A 123 33.71 14.23 50.84
CA ASN A 123 34.29 13.14 51.62
C ASN A 123 35.51 12.52 50.92
N ILE A 124 35.41 12.28 49.60
CA ILE A 124 36.56 11.83 48.80
C ILE A 124 37.71 12.83 48.87
N ASP A 125 37.43 14.11 48.66
CA ASP A 125 38.48 15.17 48.71
C ASP A 125 39.15 15.22 50.05
N ARG A 126 38.38 15.05 51.14
CA ARG A 126 38.91 14.98 52.53
C ARG A 126 39.79 13.75 52.71
N HIS A 127 39.34 12.56 52.34
CA HIS A 127 40.12 11.34 52.51
C HIS A 127 41.38 11.33 51.64
N LYS A 128 41.29 11.87 50.42
CA LYS A 128 42.49 12.08 49.59
C LYS A 128 43.56 12.91 50.31
N TYR A 129 43.15 14.06 50.85
CA TYR A 129 44.06 14.92 51.59
C TYR A 129 44.69 14.21 52.84
N LEU A 130 43.89 13.39 53.57
CA LEU A 130 44.34 12.63 54.70
C LEU A 130 45.32 11.51 54.33
N VAL A 131 45.09 10.83 53.17
CA VAL A 131 46.01 9.81 52.63
C VAL A 131 47.34 10.46 52.25
N ASP A 132 47.30 11.60 51.56
CA ASP A 132 48.47 12.35 51.10
C ASP A 132 49.33 12.82 52.32
N LYS A 133 48.69 13.03 53.50
CA LYS A 133 49.37 13.39 54.80
C LYS A 133 49.73 12.17 55.62
N GLY A 134 49.51 10.95 55.19
CA GLY A 134 49.75 9.71 55.94
C GLY A 134 48.82 9.50 57.15
N ALA A 135 47.73 10.26 57.26
CA ALA A 135 46.76 10.21 58.36
C ALA A 135 45.54 9.30 58.07
N SER A 136 45.43 8.68 56.88
CA SER A 136 44.39 7.73 56.50
C SER A 136 44.96 6.65 55.59
N THR A 137 44.22 5.55 55.44
CA THR A 137 44.61 4.42 54.52
C THR A 137 44.00 4.56 53.16
N GLN A 138 44.72 4.08 52.17
CA GLN A 138 44.21 4.01 50.75
C GLN A 138 42.86 3.33 50.69
N ARG A 139 42.63 2.30 51.50
CA ARG A 139 41.33 1.55 51.51
C ARG A 139 40.15 2.46 51.87
N VAL A 140 40.28 3.40 52.76
CA VAL A 140 39.22 4.32 53.19
C VAL A 140 38.88 5.30 52.04
N TYR A 141 39.89 5.75 51.32
CA TYR A 141 39.75 6.61 50.18
C TYR A 141 38.96 5.85 49.02
N GLU A 142 39.36 4.61 48.75
CA GLU A 142 38.66 3.77 47.75
C GLU A 142 37.20 3.47 48.16
N GLN A 143 36.95 3.26 49.45
CA GLN A 143 35.59 3.09 49.97
C GLN A 143 34.72 4.33 49.70
N ALA A 144 35.27 5.54 49.92
CA ALA A 144 34.55 6.78 49.63
C ALA A 144 34.27 6.95 48.13
N GLN A 145 35.20 6.50 47.28
CA GLN A 145 34.94 6.48 45.81
C GLN A 145 33.82 5.53 45.44
N LEU A 146 33.78 4.32 46.01
CA LEU A 146 32.70 3.33 45.77
C LEU A 146 31.35 3.89 46.20
N GLU A 147 31.27 4.61 47.30
CA GLU A 147 30.05 5.26 47.77
C GLU A 147 29.53 6.28 46.74
N MET A 148 30.42 7.14 46.22
CA MET A 148 30.06 8.08 45.14
C MET A 148 29.55 7.36 43.87
N VAL A 149 30.18 6.25 43.48
CA VAL A 149 29.74 5.45 42.33
C VAL A 149 28.32 4.90 42.55
N ASN A 150 28.01 4.44 43.80
CA ASN A 150 26.68 3.97 44.15
C ASN A 150 25.63 5.08 44.04
N TYR A 151 25.87 6.27 44.58
CA TYR A 151 24.97 7.41 44.45
C TYR A 151 24.80 7.85 42.96
N THR A 152 25.86 7.77 42.15
CA THR A 152 25.82 8.10 40.76
C THR A 152 24.93 7.09 39.98
N LYS A 153 25.02 5.80 40.33
CA LYS A 153 24.14 4.75 39.81
C LYS A 153 22.68 5.01 40.21
N ASP A 154 22.43 5.39 41.47
CA ASP A 154 21.06 5.69 41.93
C ASP A 154 20.48 6.91 41.20
N LEU A 155 21.32 7.95 40.96
CA LEU A 155 20.92 9.10 40.15
C LEU A 155 20.54 8.69 38.72
N ALA A 156 21.34 7.84 38.09
CA ALA A 156 21.05 7.36 36.74
C ALA A 156 19.73 6.59 36.70
N LYS A 157 19.48 5.72 37.70
CA LYS A 157 18.22 5.00 37.84
C LYS A 157 17.01 5.94 37.95
N ALA A 158 17.12 6.91 38.90
CA ALA A 158 16.07 7.89 39.15
C ALA A 158 15.77 8.75 37.90
N ASN A 159 16.78 9.10 37.10
CA ASN A 159 16.59 9.81 35.84
C ASN A 159 15.86 8.95 34.79
N VAL A 160 16.13 7.64 34.71
CA VAL A 160 15.41 6.71 33.84
C VAL A 160 13.93 6.63 34.26
N ASP A 161 13.66 6.50 35.55
CA ASP A 161 12.29 6.43 36.07
C ASP A 161 11.52 7.75 35.81
N LEU A 162 12.17 8.90 36.00
CA LEU A 162 11.63 10.21 35.65
C LEU A 162 11.27 10.29 34.14
N ALA A 163 12.15 9.78 33.27
CA ALA A 163 11.90 9.77 31.85
C ALA A 163 10.68 8.91 31.49
N LYS A 164 10.51 7.74 32.13
CA LYS A 164 9.34 6.86 31.94
C LYS A 164 8.04 7.58 32.33
N VAL A 165 7.98 8.18 33.50
CA VAL A 165 6.80 8.89 34.00
C VAL A 165 6.47 10.08 33.09
N LYS A 166 7.47 10.85 32.64
CA LYS A 166 7.25 11.94 31.66
C LYS A 166 6.64 11.47 30.36
N VAL A 167 7.09 10.32 29.84
CA VAL A 167 6.50 9.72 28.63
C VAL A 167 5.03 9.30 28.87
N GLN A 168 4.74 8.74 30.05
CA GLN A 168 3.36 8.36 30.40
C GLN A 168 2.45 9.59 30.50
N ILE A 169 2.89 10.67 31.18
CA ILE A 169 2.14 11.93 31.24
C ILE A 169 1.87 12.49 29.84
N ALA A 170 2.91 12.53 28.98
CA ALA A 170 2.76 13.05 27.63
C ALA A 170 1.74 12.25 26.78
N ARG A 171 1.71 10.92 26.95
CA ARG A 171 0.71 10.07 26.30
C ARG A 171 -0.70 10.38 26.79
N GLN A 172 -0.89 10.57 28.08
CA GLN A 172 -2.20 10.88 28.69
C GLN A 172 -2.69 12.29 28.38
N GLN A 173 -1.81 13.24 28.14
CA GLN A 173 -2.18 14.61 27.76
C GLN A 173 -2.59 14.73 26.28
N SER A 174 -2.30 13.73 25.45
CA SER A 174 -2.69 13.71 24.02
C SER A 174 -4.16 13.31 23.83
N ARG A 175 -5.07 14.05 24.45
CA ARG A 175 -6.52 13.77 24.40
C ARG A 175 -7.18 14.26 23.11
N LEU A 176 -6.59 15.27 22.48
CA LEU A 176 -7.13 15.87 21.26
C LEU A 176 -6.49 15.24 20.05
N VAL A 177 -7.28 14.47 19.31
CA VAL A 177 -6.86 13.89 18.05
C VAL A 177 -6.94 14.97 16.97
N LYS A 178 -5.85 15.15 16.21
CA LYS A 178 -5.70 16.19 15.21
C LYS A 178 -5.56 15.60 13.82
N ALA A 179 -5.89 16.39 12.80
CA ALA A 179 -5.70 16.02 11.41
C ALA A 179 -4.21 15.87 11.07
N PRO A 180 -3.77 14.75 10.47
CA PRO A 180 -2.37 14.54 10.10
C PRO A 180 -1.94 15.36 8.88
N THR A 181 -2.90 15.77 8.05
CA THR A 181 -2.70 16.48 6.78
C THR A 181 -3.95 17.27 6.42
N ASP A 182 -3.82 18.19 5.46
CA ASP A 182 -4.96 18.86 4.83
C ASP A 182 -5.78 17.84 4.04
N GLY A 183 -7.11 17.91 4.11
CA GLY A 183 -7.96 16.97 3.41
C GLY A 183 -9.42 17.02 3.82
N VAL A 184 -10.19 16.02 3.40
CA VAL A 184 -11.62 15.88 3.70
C VAL A 184 -11.85 14.63 4.54
N ILE A 185 -12.64 14.76 5.61
CA ILE A 185 -13.08 13.63 6.42
C ILE A 185 -14.18 12.87 5.64
N VAL A 186 -13.93 11.59 5.35
CA VAL A 186 -14.89 10.79 4.55
C VAL A 186 -15.71 9.83 5.39
N ASP A 187 -15.19 9.43 6.53
CA ASP A 187 -15.88 8.51 7.44
C ASP A 187 -15.42 8.77 8.87
N ARG A 188 -16.32 8.58 9.83
CA ARG A 188 -16.02 8.63 11.26
C ARG A 188 -16.78 7.55 12.01
N ILE A 189 -16.25 7.11 13.15
CA ILE A 189 -16.99 6.19 14.02
C ILE A 189 -18.31 6.86 14.44
N HIS A 190 -19.41 6.19 14.14
CA HIS A 190 -20.73 6.63 14.52
C HIS A 190 -20.94 6.43 16.02
N GLY A 191 -21.11 7.54 16.75
CA GLY A 191 -21.45 7.54 18.16
C GLY A 191 -21.60 8.97 18.68
N LEU A 192 -22.79 9.28 19.18
CA LEU A 192 -23.01 10.43 20.04
C LEU A 192 -22.35 10.10 21.38
N GLY A 193 -21.32 10.81 21.76
CA GLY A 193 -20.57 10.78 23.00
C GLY A 193 -20.76 9.56 23.94
N GLY A 194 -19.67 8.93 24.32
CA GLY A 194 -19.71 7.82 25.28
C GLY A 194 -19.27 6.46 24.74
N VAL A 195 -18.97 6.35 23.43
CA VAL A 195 -18.34 5.14 22.87
C VAL A 195 -16.94 4.98 23.46
N ILE A 196 -16.65 3.80 23.98
CA ILE A 196 -15.31 3.44 24.47
C ILE A 196 -14.52 2.91 23.31
N VAL A 197 -13.34 3.50 23.08
CA VAL A 197 -12.36 3.10 22.07
C VAL A 197 -11.10 2.60 22.75
N LYS A 198 -10.41 1.69 22.08
CA LYS A 198 -9.10 1.20 22.51
C LYS A 198 -8.01 1.99 21.78
N ASP A 199 -6.79 1.91 22.33
CA ASP A 199 -5.59 2.34 21.62
C ASP A 199 -5.55 1.69 20.22
N THR A 200 -5.22 2.50 19.20
CA THR A 200 -5.18 2.13 17.77
C THR A 200 -6.53 1.93 17.05
N ASP A 201 -7.69 1.99 17.73
CA ASP A 201 -8.98 1.94 17.03
C ASP A 201 -9.09 3.10 16.03
N VAL A 202 -9.60 2.82 14.83
CA VAL A 202 -9.79 3.84 13.79
C VAL A 202 -10.96 4.72 14.18
N LEU A 203 -10.73 6.02 14.34
CA LEU A 203 -11.74 7.02 14.72
C LEU A 203 -12.38 7.68 13.51
N ALA A 204 -11.56 8.04 12.54
CA ALA A 204 -11.99 8.69 11.31
C ALA A 204 -11.07 8.33 10.16
N THR A 205 -11.52 8.60 8.96
CA THR A 205 -10.76 8.43 7.73
C THR A 205 -10.67 9.75 7.00
N ILE A 206 -9.45 10.17 6.65
CA ILE A 206 -9.19 11.38 5.90
C ILE A 206 -8.67 11.05 4.50
N VAL A 207 -9.19 11.73 3.49
CA VAL A 207 -8.64 11.76 2.14
C VAL A 207 -7.91 13.08 1.96
N PRO A 208 -6.57 13.05 1.79
CA PRO A 208 -5.79 14.25 1.57
C PRO A 208 -6.22 15.01 0.31
N ASP A 209 -6.14 16.34 0.34
CA ASP A 209 -6.39 17.21 -0.82
C ASP A 209 -5.16 17.18 -1.75
N SER A 210 -5.07 16.12 -2.55
CA SER A 210 -4.02 15.99 -3.55
C SER A 210 -4.52 16.38 -4.93
N LYS A 211 -3.74 17.20 -5.63
CA LYS A 211 -3.99 17.55 -7.04
C LYS A 211 -3.36 16.54 -8.00
N SER A 212 -2.44 15.71 -7.53
CA SER A 212 -1.82 14.70 -8.36
C SER A 212 -2.77 13.52 -8.60
N ARG A 213 -2.91 13.13 -9.86
CA ARG A 213 -3.69 11.95 -10.26
C ARG A 213 -2.83 11.09 -11.16
N ILE A 214 -2.74 9.82 -10.83
CA ILE A 214 -2.20 8.78 -11.68
C ILE A 214 -3.24 7.66 -11.77
N VAL A 215 -3.08 6.80 -12.75
CA VAL A 215 -3.91 5.61 -12.90
C VAL A 215 -3.06 4.39 -12.58
N GLU A 216 -3.59 3.56 -11.72
CA GLU A 216 -3.07 2.23 -11.44
C GLU A 216 -3.86 1.22 -12.29
N LEU A 217 -3.19 0.52 -13.21
CA LEU A 217 -3.80 -0.52 -14.03
C LEU A 217 -3.20 -1.87 -13.71
N TRP A 218 -4.03 -2.89 -13.70
CA TRP A 218 -3.65 -4.27 -13.59
C TRP A 218 -3.68 -4.93 -14.97
N ILE A 219 -2.55 -5.46 -15.40
CA ILE A 219 -2.35 -6.16 -16.66
C ILE A 219 -1.97 -7.62 -16.41
N ASN A 220 -2.26 -8.48 -17.37
CA ASN A 220 -1.95 -9.90 -17.24
C ASN A 220 -0.43 -10.15 -17.27
N SER A 221 0.05 -11.14 -16.50
CA SER A 221 1.47 -11.51 -16.43
C SER A 221 2.08 -11.87 -17.79
N MET A 222 1.27 -12.43 -18.70
CA MET A 222 1.73 -12.80 -20.04
C MET A 222 2.06 -11.59 -20.92
N ASP A 223 1.44 -10.44 -20.62
CA ASP A 223 1.55 -9.24 -21.43
C ASP A 223 2.64 -8.27 -20.89
N VAL A 224 3.04 -8.44 -19.62
CA VAL A 224 4.05 -7.58 -18.97
C VAL A 224 5.36 -7.45 -19.75
N PRO A 225 5.94 -8.52 -20.34
CA PRO A 225 7.18 -8.40 -21.09
C PRO A 225 7.08 -7.52 -22.34
N LEU A 226 5.87 -7.25 -22.82
CA LEU A 226 5.60 -6.43 -23.99
C LEU A 226 5.48 -4.94 -23.63
N VAL A 227 5.18 -4.61 -22.38
CA VAL A 227 5.00 -3.24 -21.90
C VAL A 227 6.33 -2.64 -21.45
N LYS A 228 6.56 -1.40 -21.84
CA LYS A 228 7.76 -0.64 -21.46
C LYS A 228 7.37 0.67 -20.79
N VAL A 229 8.24 1.16 -19.92
CA VAL A 229 8.13 2.52 -19.40
C VAL A 229 8.24 3.49 -20.58
N GLY A 230 7.32 4.45 -20.66
CA GLY A 230 7.18 5.37 -21.79
C GLY A 230 6.12 4.97 -22.82
N ASP A 231 5.56 3.76 -22.74
CA ASP A 231 4.49 3.35 -23.64
C ASP A 231 3.24 4.20 -23.43
N LYS A 232 2.57 4.54 -24.53
CA LYS A 232 1.32 5.31 -24.51
C LYS A 232 0.17 4.42 -24.08
N VAL A 233 -0.73 4.99 -23.31
CA VAL A 233 -1.94 4.33 -22.82
C VAL A 233 -3.14 5.19 -23.14
N MET A 234 -4.17 4.58 -23.72
CA MET A 234 -5.48 5.21 -23.83
C MET A 234 -6.33 4.80 -22.64
N LEU A 235 -6.91 5.77 -21.95
CA LEU A 235 -7.66 5.59 -20.72
C LEU A 235 -9.12 5.99 -20.93
N GLN A 236 -10.01 5.17 -20.41
CA GLN A 236 -11.43 5.47 -20.29
C GLN A 236 -11.79 5.48 -18.81
N PHE A 237 -12.20 6.63 -18.31
CA PHE A 237 -12.70 6.76 -16.95
C PHE A 237 -14.17 6.37 -16.89
N GLU A 238 -14.56 5.69 -15.81
CA GLU A 238 -15.96 5.38 -15.54
C GLU A 238 -16.77 6.68 -15.43
N GLY A 239 -17.97 6.69 -16.05
CA GLY A 239 -18.82 7.89 -16.14
C GLY A 239 -18.53 8.77 -17.36
N TRP A 240 -17.45 8.56 -18.11
CA TRP A 240 -17.18 9.24 -19.37
C TRP A 240 -17.59 8.39 -20.56
N PRO A 241 -18.51 8.89 -21.42
CA PRO A 241 -18.88 8.16 -22.62
C PRO A 241 -17.67 8.09 -23.56
N ALA A 242 -17.32 6.89 -23.99
CA ALA A 242 -16.26 6.66 -24.96
C ALA A 242 -16.75 5.74 -26.07
N VAL A 243 -16.36 6.06 -27.30
CA VAL A 243 -16.55 5.21 -28.48
C VAL A 243 -15.19 4.76 -28.95
N GLN A 244 -15.00 3.44 -29.05
CA GLN A 244 -13.73 2.85 -29.42
C GLN A 244 -13.87 1.98 -30.66
N PHE A 245 -12.78 1.93 -31.42
CA PHE A 245 -12.65 1.05 -32.56
C PHE A 245 -11.47 0.10 -32.30
N SER A 246 -11.78 -1.19 -32.18
CA SER A 246 -10.76 -2.22 -31.99
C SER A 246 -9.73 -2.15 -33.14
N GLY A 247 -8.43 -2.12 -32.81
CA GLY A 247 -7.35 -1.95 -33.77
C GLY A 247 -7.02 -0.51 -34.17
N TRP A 248 -7.85 0.46 -33.83
CA TRP A 248 -7.61 1.88 -34.07
C TRP A 248 -7.92 2.72 -32.81
N PRO A 249 -7.28 2.48 -31.68
CA PRO A 249 -7.55 3.21 -30.44
C PRO A 249 -7.26 4.71 -30.54
N GLN A 250 -6.47 5.13 -31.52
CA GLN A 250 -6.16 6.54 -31.77
C GLN A 250 -7.36 7.35 -32.29
N VAL A 251 -8.38 6.67 -32.85
CA VAL A 251 -9.62 7.28 -33.35
C VAL A 251 -10.71 7.28 -32.28
N ALA A 252 -10.42 6.71 -31.11
CA ALA A 252 -11.38 6.63 -30.01
C ALA A 252 -11.78 8.02 -29.53
N ILE A 253 -13.08 8.24 -29.35
CA ILE A 253 -13.67 9.48 -28.84
C ILE A 253 -13.96 9.26 -27.34
N GLY A 254 -13.62 10.24 -26.50
CA GLY A 254 -13.90 10.16 -25.06
C GLY A 254 -12.81 9.49 -24.23
N THR A 255 -11.72 9.05 -24.84
CA THR A 255 -10.55 8.54 -24.14
C THR A 255 -9.53 9.64 -23.83
N PHE A 256 -8.67 9.36 -22.85
CA PHE A 256 -7.62 10.25 -22.37
C PHE A 256 -6.26 9.60 -22.56
N GLU A 257 -5.25 10.40 -22.91
CA GLU A 257 -3.91 9.91 -23.11
C GLU A 257 -3.14 9.81 -21.78
N GLY A 258 -2.38 8.74 -21.62
CA GLY A 258 -1.44 8.54 -20.53
C GLY A 258 -0.15 7.91 -21.01
N GLU A 259 0.83 7.83 -20.12
CA GLU A 259 2.14 7.22 -20.34
C GLU A 259 2.51 6.34 -19.16
N VAL A 260 3.02 5.14 -19.42
CA VAL A 260 3.50 4.24 -18.37
C VAL A 260 4.76 4.81 -17.73
N ILE A 261 4.71 5.03 -16.40
CA ILE A 261 5.85 5.54 -15.63
C ILE A 261 6.53 4.47 -14.78
N PHE A 262 5.81 3.40 -14.45
CA PHE A 262 6.33 2.35 -13.59
C PHE A 262 5.61 1.03 -13.85
N ILE A 263 6.34 -0.07 -13.76
CA ILE A 263 5.83 -1.44 -13.84
C ILE A 263 6.25 -2.15 -12.54
N SER A 264 5.28 -2.65 -11.79
CA SER A 264 5.57 -3.36 -10.53
C SER A 264 6.35 -4.64 -10.79
N PRO A 265 7.39 -4.94 -10.01
CA PRO A 265 8.09 -6.22 -10.10
C PRO A 265 7.32 -7.39 -9.46
N GLN A 266 6.21 -7.11 -8.77
CA GLN A 266 5.39 -8.11 -8.08
C GLN A 266 4.00 -8.19 -8.68
N ASN A 267 3.48 -9.43 -8.77
CA ASN A 267 2.10 -9.71 -9.16
C ASN A 267 1.17 -9.82 -7.93
N ASN A 268 -0.14 -9.71 -8.18
CA ASN A 268 -1.17 -10.01 -7.20
C ASN A 268 -1.51 -11.52 -7.17
N ALA A 269 -2.45 -11.92 -6.28
CA ALA A 269 -2.92 -13.30 -6.16
C ALA A 269 -3.58 -13.85 -7.44
N GLN A 270 -4.03 -12.96 -8.35
CA GLN A 270 -4.63 -13.30 -9.64
C GLN A 270 -3.60 -13.42 -10.76
N GLY A 271 -2.30 -13.24 -10.48
CA GLY A 271 -1.24 -13.28 -11.47
C GLY A 271 -1.18 -12.03 -12.38
N GLN A 272 -1.70 -10.90 -11.92
CA GLN A 272 -1.66 -9.63 -12.65
C GLN A 272 -0.57 -8.73 -12.08
N PHE A 273 0.07 -7.95 -12.95
CA PHE A 273 1.05 -6.94 -12.56
C PHE A 273 0.45 -5.55 -12.62
N LYS A 274 0.88 -4.73 -11.70
CA LYS A 274 0.47 -3.34 -11.59
C LYS A 274 1.37 -2.45 -12.45
N ILE A 275 0.76 -1.57 -13.24
CA ILE A 275 1.45 -0.48 -13.91
C ILE A 275 0.88 0.85 -13.45
N PHE A 276 1.74 1.87 -13.37
CA PHE A 276 1.31 3.24 -13.11
C PHE A 276 1.40 4.07 -14.37
N VAL A 277 0.33 4.81 -14.62
CA VAL A 277 0.17 5.66 -15.78
C VAL A 277 -0.05 7.09 -15.32
N LYS A 278 0.77 8.02 -15.83
CA LYS A 278 0.58 9.46 -15.63
C LYS A 278 -0.11 10.08 -16.83
N GLN A 279 -0.69 11.24 -16.62
CA GLN A 279 -1.23 12.06 -17.69
C GLN A 279 -0.15 12.38 -18.72
N SER A 280 -0.48 12.20 -20.00
CA SER A 280 0.34 12.64 -21.12
C SER A 280 -0.56 13.07 -22.29
N GLY A 281 0.06 13.66 -23.34
CA GLY A 281 -0.68 14.09 -24.53
C GLY A 281 -1.32 15.46 -24.43
N LYS A 282 -2.15 15.79 -25.43
CA LYS A 282 -2.75 17.13 -25.60
C LYS A 282 -4.02 17.34 -24.79
N ARG A 283 -4.72 16.27 -24.49
CA ARG A 283 -5.99 16.31 -23.76
C ARG A 283 -5.72 16.14 -22.28
N GLU A 284 -6.04 17.16 -21.50
CA GLU A 284 -5.96 17.09 -20.04
C GLU A 284 -6.99 16.10 -19.48
N TRP A 285 -6.62 15.39 -18.44
CA TRP A 285 -7.56 14.59 -17.68
C TRP A 285 -8.60 15.49 -17.00
N PRO A 286 -9.78 14.96 -16.67
CA PRO A 286 -10.77 15.72 -15.92
C PRO A 286 -10.19 16.25 -14.62
N SER A 287 -10.72 17.40 -14.16
CA SER A 287 -10.24 18.03 -12.92
C SER A 287 -10.37 17.08 -11.72
N PRO A 288 -9.52 17.21 -10.69
CA PRO A 288 -9.56 16.39 -9.50
C PRO A 288 -10.92 16.38 -8.78
N ASP A 289 -11.70 17.45 -8.91
CA ASP A 289 -13.04 17.56 -8.33
C ASP A 289 -14.03 16.59 -8.96
N VAL A 290 -13.85 16.29 -10.23
CA VAL A 290 -14.71 15.40 -11.01
C VAL A 290 -14.10 14.00 -11.07
N LEU A 291 -12.78 13.89 -11.33
CA LEU A 291 -12.05 12.64 -11.35
C LEU A 291 -11.56 12.27 -9.95
N ARG A 292 -12.43 11.67 -9.16
CA ARG A 292 -12.14 11.31 -7.78
C ARG A 292 -11.20 10.12 -7.67
N LEU A 293 -10.47 10.02 -6.56
CA LEU A 293 -9.69 8.83 -6.22
C LEU A 293 -10.61 7.61 -6.12
N GLY A 294 -10.16 6.46 -6.62
CA GLY A 294 -10.96 5.24 -6.67
C GLY A 294 -11.90 5.14 -7.87
N THR A 295 -11.98 6.18 -8.75
CA THR A 295 -12.72 6.08 -10.01
C THR A 295 -12.15 4.94 -10.84
N LYS A 296 -13.02 4.04 -11.30
CA LYS A 296 -12.60 2.90 -12.13
C LYS A 296 -12.13 3.35 -13.50
N VAL A 297 -11.12 2.66 -14.00
CA VAL A 297 -10.47 2.98 -15.27
C VAL A 297 -10.27 1.72 -16.09
N HIS A 298 -10.62 1.80 -17.36
CA HIS A 298 -10.19 0.83 -18.35
C HIS A 298 -9.09 1.46 -19.21
N GLY A 299 -7.95 0.81 -19.35
CA GLY A 299 -6.80 1.30 -20.08
C GLY A 299 -6.37 0.33 -21.18
N TRP A 300 -5.87 0.89 -22.29
CA TRP A 300 -5.25 0.13 -23.38
C TRP A 300 -3.83 0.63 -23.57
N VAL A 301 -2.86 -0.21 -23.21
CA VAL A 301 -1.45 0.07 -23.51
C VAL A 301 -1.23 -0.16 -25.00
N LEU A 302 -0.74 0.85 -25.70
CA LEU A 302 -0.49 0.82 -27.13
C LEU A 302 0.87 0.19 -27.41
N LEU A 303 0.88 -0.93 -28.12
CA LEU A 303 2.09 -1.62 -28.54
C LEU A 303 2.46 -1.24 -29.99
N ASN A 304 3.03 -2.19 -30.72
CA ASN A 304 3.45 -2.01 -32.09
C ASN A 304 2.29 -2.02 -33.09
N ASN A 305 2.43 -1.30 -34.20
CA ASN A 305 1.57 -1.42 -35.36
C ASN A 305 1.98 -2.63 -36.17
N VAL A 306 1.02 -3.52 -36.43
CA VAL A 306 1.17 -4.71 -37.27
C VAL A 306 0.14 -4.71 -38.38
N SER A 307 0.25 -5.62 -39.35
CA SER A 307 -0.84 -5.78 -40.32
C SER A 307 -2.01 -6.52 -39.70
N LEU A 308 -3.22 -6.19 -40.13
CA LEU A 308 -4.45 -6.86 -39.68
C LEU A 308 -4.39 -8.38 -39.96
N GLY A 309 -3.80 -8.79 -41.08
CA GLY A 309 -3.61 -10.21 -41.42
C GLY A 309 -2.71 -10.93 -40.43
N TYR A 310 -1.59 -10.30 -40.00
CA TYR A 310 -0.73 -10.84 -38.97
C TYR A 310 -1.47 -10.99 -37.63
N GLU A 311 -2.24 -9.99 -37.23
CA GLU A 311 -3.01 -10.04 -35.98
C GLU A 311 -4.08 -11.14 -36.01
N LEU A 312 -4.80 -11.31 -37.11
CA LEU A 312 -5.77 -12.39 -37.27
C LEU A 312 -5.09 -13.76 -37.25
N TRP A 313 -3.95 -13.91 -37.96
CA TRP A 313 -3.17 -15.14 -37.94
C TRP A 313 -2.69 -15.49 -36.54
N ARG A 314 -2.16 -14.50 -35.80
CA ARG A 314 -1.72 -14.65 -34.44
C ARG A 314 -2.84 -15.12 -33.52
N ARG A 315 -4.02 -14.48 -33.59
CA ARG A 315 -5.21 -14.85 -32.80
C ARG A 315 -5.70 -16.25 -33.12
N TYR A 316 -5.72 -16.60 -34.41
CA TYR A 316 -6.16 -17.92 -34.86
C TYR A 316 -5.24 -19.03 -34.35
N ASN A 317 -3.93 -18.81 -34.34
CA ASN A 317 -2.95 -19.79 -33.87
C ASN A 317 -2.78 -19.78 -32.34
N GLY A 318 -3.59 -19.00 -31.60
CA GLY A 318 -3.57 -19.01 -30.14
C GLY A 318 -2.28 -18.47 -29.53
N PHE A 319 -1.50 -17.67 -30.27
CA PHE A 319 -0.39 -16.94 -29.67
C PHE A 319 -0.99 -15.89 -28.72
N PRO A 320 -0.77 -16.05 -27.40
CA PRO A 320 -1.58 -15.35 -26.42
C PRO A 320 -1.26 -13.88 -26.36
N ILE A 321 -2.32 -13.07 -26.41
CA ILE A 321 -2.40 -11.86 -25.60
C ILE A 321 -3.13 -12.22 -24.30
N ASN A 322 -3.94 -13.27 -24.26
CA ASN A 322 -4.67 -13.69 -23.06
C ASN A 322 -4.72 -15.22 -22.98
N LEU A 323 -3.78 -15.82 -22.23
CA LEU A 323 -4.05 -17.12 -21.64
C LEU A 323 -4.99 -16.86 -20.45
N ASN A 324 -6.27 -17.16 -20.62
CA ASN A 324 -7.21 -17.22 -19.52
C ASN A 324 -6.60 -18.05 -18.38
N SER A 325 -6.55 -17.48 -17.18
CA SER A 325 -6.04 -18.08 -15.94
C SER A 325 -6.60 -19.47 -15.60
N SER A 326 -7.63 -19.93 -16.33
CA SER A 326 -8.19 -21.28 -16.25
C SER A 326 -7.29 -22.35 -16.86
N GLN A 327 -6.36 -22.03 -17.77
CA GLN A 327 -5.49 -23.04 -18.41
C GLN A 327 -4.16 -23.24 -17.67
N LEU A 328 -3.74 -22.31 -16.82
CA LEU A 328 -2.58 -22.47 -15.93
C LEU A 328 -2.81 -23.43 -14.76
N ARG A 329 -4.07 -23.84 -14.49
CA ARG A 329 -4.40 -24.82 -13.44
C ARG A 329 -4.11 -26.28 -13.76
N ILE A 330 -3.73 -26.62 -14.98
CA ILE A 330 -3.50 -28.02 -15.39
C ILE A 330 -2.10 -28.51 -15.00
N GLY A 331 -1.18 -27.64 -14.62
CA GLY A 331 0.22 -28.01 -14.29
C GLY A 331 0.58 -28.04 -12.80
N ILE A 332 -0.23 -27.50 -11.91
CA ILE A 332 0.06 -27.51 -10.48
C ILE A 332 -0.70 -28.66 -9.82
N LYS A 333 -0.06 -29.83 -9.76
CA LYS A 333 -0.45 -30.86 -8.80
C LYS A 333 -0.61 -30.19 -7.44
N LYS A 334 -1.81 -30.31 -6.85
CA LYS A 334 -2.06 -29.93 -5.45
C LYS A 334 -0.88 -30.39 -4.60
N SER A 335 -0.04 -29.47 -4.16
CA SER A 335 0.85 -29.73 -3.05
C SER A 335 -0.05 -30.09 -1.87
N GLN A 336 0.14 -31.27 -1.32
CA GLN A 336 -0.53 -31.71 -0.10
C GLN A 336 -0.34 -30.62 0.97
N PRO A 337 -1.34 -30.39 1.84
CA PRO A 337 -1.17 -29.45 2.94
C PRO A 337 0.05 -29.87 3.75
N VAL A 338 0.97 -28.94 3.96
CA VAL A 338 2.09 -29.12 4.88
C VAL A 338 1.47 -29.41 6.25
N GLU A 339 1.65 -30.63 6.73
CA GLU A 339 1.25 -31.06 8.06
C GLU A 339 1.91 -30.14 9.07
N LYS A 340 1.11 -29.44 9.88
CA LYS A 340 1.63 -28.55 10.91
C LYS A 340 2.56 -29.35 11.81
N PRO A 341 3.77 -28.85 12.16
CA PRO A 341 4.62 -29.56 13.11
C PRO A 341 3.87 -29.75 14.42
N ALA A 342 3.82 -31.02 14.87
CA ALA A 342 3.13 -31.41 16.09
C ALA A 342 3.66 -30.60 17.28
N THR A 343 2.76 -30.06 18.07
CA THR A 343 3.05 -29.31 19.29
C THR A 343 3.81 -30.23 20.27
N ILE A 344 4.83 -29.65 20.94
CA ILE A 344 5.74 -30.35 21.86
C ILE A 344 5.02 -31.30 22.89
N LYS A 345 3.75 -31.06 23.17
CA LYS A 345 2.92 -31.90 24.03
C LYS A 345 2.57 -33.27 23.43
N GLU A 346 2.53 -33.43 22.11
CA GLU A 346 2.23 -34.72 21.46
C GLU A 346 3.47 -35.60 21.27
N GLN A 347 4.68 -35.01 21.33
CA GLN A 347 5.93 -35.79 21.24
C GLN A 347 6.28 -36.53 22.56
N VAL A 348 5.79 -36.04 23.70
CA VAL A 348 6.08 -36.64 25.01
C VAL A 348 5.23 -37.93 25.27
N GLN A 349 4.12 -38.11 24.59
CA GLN A 349 3.23 -39.28 24.77
C GLN A 349 3.60 -40.50 23.92
N LYS A 350 4.61 -40.42 23.04
CA LYS A 350 5.03 -41.56 22.18
C LYS A 350 6.37 -42.19 22.56
N GLN A 351 6.89 -41.94 23.76
CA GLN A 351 8.02 -42.78 24.25
C GLN A 351 7.52 -44.00 24.99
N PRO A 352 7.84 -45.22 24.54
CA PRO A 352 7.52 -46.42 25.30
C PRO A 352 8.42 -46.47 26.54
N SER A 353 7.78 -46.70 27.69
CA SER A 353 8.42 -46.99 28.95
C SER A 353 9.15 -48.34 28.87
N ASN A 354 10.44 -48.32 28.62
CA ASN A 354 11.33 -49.45 28.85
C ASN A 354 12.33 -49.07 29.95
N ILE A 355 11.96 -49.36 31.20
CA ILE A 355 12.92 -49.54 32.25
C ILE A 355 12.49 -50.86 32.96
N LYS A 356 13.27 -51.86 32.72
CA LYS A 356 13.47 -52.96 33.66
C LYS A 356 14.85 -52.82 34.26
#